data_8832cbf81a35249de2407c237f828e9b
#
_entry.id   8832cbf81a35249de2407c237f828e9b
#
_cell.length_a   1.000
_cell.length_b   1.000
_cell.length_c   1.000
_cell.angle_alpha   90.00
_cell.angle_beta   90.00
_cell.angle_gamma   90.00
#
_symmetry.space_group_name_H-M   'P 1'
#
loop_
_entity.id
_entity.type
_entity.pdbx_description
1 polymer ?
#
loop_
_entity_poly.entity_id
_entity_poly.type
_entity_poly.pdbx_seq_one_letter_code
_entity_poly.pdbx_strand_id
1 'polypeptide(L)'
;TGAIRTAEIDRSVSAVSAVPAVRQALVDQQRRIGSEGNYVVEGRDIGTEVFPNAEVKVFLTASAEERARRRVRQNADRGIGSIDYQEVLDDIIRRDELDSSRDTAPLRPAEDTVLLDSSSMHVEEVIGSICGLARARMAL
;
A
#
# COMPACT_ATOMS: atom_id res chain seq x y z
N THR A 1 -6.57 15.45 2.75
CA THR A 1 -6.75 16.44 3.83
C THR A 1 -5.58 16.34 4.79
N GLY A 2 -5.01 17.50 5.23
CA GLY A 2 -3.85 17.56 6.13
C GLY A 2 -4.08 16.85 7.48
N ALA A 3 -5.31 16.87 7.99
CA ALA A 3 -5.68 16.32 9.28
C ALA A 3 -5.40 14.81 9.47
N ILE A 4 -5.37 14.03 8.39
CA ILE A 4 -5.11 12.59 8.45
C ILE A 4 -3.66 12.21 8.09
N ARG A 5 -2.78 13.19 7.94
CA ARG A 5 -1.37 13.01 7.54
C ARG A 5 -0.43 13.56 8.60
N THR A 6 -0.64 13.13 9.83
CA THR A 6 0.21 13.50 10.97
C THR A 6 1.00 12.30 11.43
N ALA A 7 2.16 12.53 12.07
CA ALA A 7 2.98 11.47 12.66
C ALA A 7 2.22 10.65 13.72
N GLU A 8 1.24 11.25 14.41
CA GLU A 8 0.38 10.56 15.36
C GLU A 8 -0.56 9.56 14.66
N ILE A 9 -1.20 9.98 13.57
CA ILE A 9 -2.04 9.10 12.75
C ILE A 9 -1.19 7.96 12.17
N ASP A 10 -0.03 8.26 11.59
CA ASP A 10 0.85 7.25 11.00
C ASP A 10 1.26 6.17 12.03
N ARG A 11 1.51 6.55 13.28
CA ARG A 11 1.81 5.61 14.37
C ARG A 11 0.62 4.78 14.82
N SER A 12 -0.59 5.34 14.75
CA SER A 12 -1.80 4.72 15.29
C SER A 12 -2.54 3.85 14.28
N VAL A 13 -2.39 4.10 12.98
CA VAL A 13 -3.19 3.47 11.93
C VAL A 13 -3.05 1.95 11.90
N SER A 14 -1.86 1.41 12.11
CA SER A 14 -1.64 -0.04 12.12
C SER A 14 -2.36 -0.72 13.30
N ALA A 15 -2.31 -0.13 14.49
CA ALA A 15 -2.99 -0.64 15.67
C ALA A 15 -4.52 -0.60 15.53
N VAL A 16 -5.06 0.50 15.03
CA VAL A 16 -6.51 0.66 14.79
C VAL A 16 -7.00 -0.31 13.72
N SER A 17 -6.26 -0.45 12.62
CA SER A 17 -6.61 -1.36 11.52
C SER A 17 -6.45 -2.84 11.88
N ALA A 18 -5.77 -3.19 12.98
CA ALA A 18 -5.69 -4.55 13.49
C ALA A 18 -6.94 -4.97 14.27
N VAL A 19 -7.81 -4.04 14.68
CA VAL A 19 -9.07 -4.35 15.39
C VAL A 19 -10.05 -5.01 14.41
N PRO A 20 -10.48 -6.27 14.65
CA PRO A 20 -11.30 -7.02 13.67
C PRO A 20 -12.58 -6.32 13.25
N ALA A 21 -13.32 -5.73 14.20
CA ALA A 21 -14.58 -5.03 13.91
C ALA A 21 -14.38 -3.78 13.05
N VAL A 22 -13.29 -3.02 13.29
CA VAL A 22 -12.93 -1.86 12.47
C VAL A 22 -12.56 -2.30 11.06
N ARG A 23 -11.74 -3.35 10.95
CA ARG A 23 -11.34 -3.92 9.67
C ARG A 23 -12.54 -4.39 8.86
N GLN A 24 -13.46 -5.16 9.46
CA GLN A 24 -14.65 -5.65 8.77
C GLN A 24 -15.48 -4.48 8.22
N ALA A 25 -15.75 -3.47 9.03
CA ALA A 25 -16.52 -2.29 8.62
C ALA A 25 -15.85 -1.54 7.44
N LEU A 26 -14.52 -1.44 7.46
CA LEU A 26 -13.77 -0.81 6.36
C LEU A 26 -13.80 -1.66 5.07
N VAL A 27 -13.64 -2.97 5.18
CA VAL A 27 -13.72 -3.89 4.03
C VAL A 27 -15.10 -3.83 3.39
N ASP A 28 -16.17 -3.87 4.18
CA ASP A 28 -17.53 -3.79 3.67
C ASP A 28 -17.80 -2.46 2.94
N GLN A 29 -17.29 -1.35 3.49
CA GLN A 29 -17.39 -0.05 2.85
C GLN A 29 -16.60 0.02 1.55
N GLN A 30 -15.37 -0.49 1.53
CA GLN A 30 -14.51 -0.51 0.33
C GLN A 30 -15.15 -1.36 -0.77
N ARG A 31 -15.68 -2.54 -0.43
CA ARG A 31 -16.39 -3.41 -1.39
C ARG A 31 -17.63 -2.73 -1.96
N ARG A 32 -18.41 -2.04 -1.14
CA ARG A 32 -19.58 -1.28 -1.60
C ARG A 32 -19.17 -0.21 -2.61
N ILE A 33 -18.14 0.59 -2.30
CA ILE A 33 -17.64 1.62 -3.22
C ILE A 33 -17.14 0.97 -4.53
N GLY A 34 -16.33 -0.08 -4.43
CA GLY A 34 -15.75 -0.75 -5.60
C GLY A 34 -16.75 -1.48 -6.48
N SER A 35 -17.97 -1.79 -5.99
CA SER A 35 -19.04 -2.40 -6.80
C SER A 35 -19.76 -1.40 -7.71
N GLU A 36 -19.55 -0.11 -7.55
CA GLU A 36 -20.23 0.94 -8.30
C GLU A 36 -19.56 1.33 -9.62
N GLY A 37 -18.41 0.72 -9.97
CA GLY A 37 -17.71 1.02 -11.22
C GLY A 37 -16.30 0.43 -11.31
N ASN A 38 -15.50 0.98 -12.23
CA ASN A 38 -14.10 0.59 -12.40
C ASN A 38 -13.20 1.44 -11.49
N TYR A 39 -12.43 0.78 -10.65
CA TYR A 39 -11.57 1.45 -9.67
C TYR A 39 -10.14 0.92 -9.72
N VAL A 40 -9.21 1.79 -9.42
CA VAL A 40 -7.85 1.43 -9.01
C VAL A 40 -7.76 1.65 -7.52
N VAL A 41 -7.50 0.60 -6.77
CA VAL A 41 -7.48 0.62 -5.30
C VAL A 41 -6.09 0.25 -4.81
N GLU A 42 -5.58 1.04 -3.87
CA GLU A 42 -4.28 0.83 -3.25
C GLU A 42 -4.47 0.47 -1.77
N GLY A 43 -3.65 -0.47 -1.27
CA GLY A 43 -3.64 -0.85 0.14
C GLY A 43 -2.76 -2.06 0.42
N ARG A 44 -2.83 -2.60 1.64
CA ARG A 44 -1.96 -3.67 2.13
C ARG A 44 -2.53 -5.06 1.86
N ASP A 45 -3.84 -5.20 1.88
CA ASP A 45 -4.59 -6.44 1.79
C ASP A 45 -5.71 -6.39 0.73
N ILE A 46 -5.60 -5.46 -0.20
CA ILE A 46 -6.64 -5.25 -1.21
C ILE A 46 -6.86 -6.50 -2.06
N GLY A 47 -5.78 -7.12 -2.56
CA GLY A 47 -5.87 -8.30 -3.43
C GLY A 47 -6.10 -9.61 -2.70
N THR A 48 -5.94 -9.66 -1.37
CA THR A 48 -6.16 -10.87 -0.57
C THR A 48 -7.50 -10.87 0.15
N GLU A 49 -7.92 -9.72 0.69
CA GLU A 49 -9.11 -9.62 1.55
C GLU A 49 -10.23 -8.78 0.92
N VAL A 50 -9.91 -7.60 0.40
CA VAL A 50 -10.96 -6.66 -0.03
C VAL A 50 -11.53 -7.07 -1.38
N PHE A 51 -10.67 -7.24 -2.40
CA PHE A 51 -11.03 -7.62 -3.76
C PHE A 51 -10.22 -8.85 -4.23
N PRO A 52 -10.47 -10.02 -3.66
CA PRO A 52 -9.73 -11.25 -4.02
C PRO A 52 -9.97 -11.71 -5.46
N ASN A 53 -11.03 -11.23 -6.10
CA ASN A 53 -11.39 -11.56 -7.48
C ASN A 53 -11.12 -10.40 -8.46
N ALA A 54 -10.28 -9.42 -8.09
CA ALA A 54 -9.91 -8.35 -9.00
C ALA A 54 -9.20 -8.89 -10.25
N GLU A 55 -9.52 -8.36 -11.42
CA GLU A 55 -8.97 -8.79 -12.72
C GLU A 55 -7.47 -8.56 -12.80
N VAL A 56 -6.98 -7.49 -12.18
CA VAL A 56 -5.56 -7.14 -12.14
C VAL A 56 -5.13 -6.95 -10.68
N LYS A 57 -4.15 -7.74 -10.26
CA LYS A 57 -3.52 -7.58 -8.95
C LYS A 57 -2.04 -7.38 -9.12
N VAL A 58 -1.54 -6.31 -8.55
CA VAL A 58 -0.11 -5.98 -8.53
C VAL A 58 0.35 -5.81 -7.09
N PHE A 59 1.32 -6.59 -6.69
CA PHE A 59 2.04 -6.39 -5.44
C PHE A 59 3.27 -5.52 -5.74
N LEU A 60 3.08 -4.22 -5.56
CA LEU A 60 4.14 -3.24 -5.77
C LEU A 60 5.05 -3.22 -4.54
N THR A 61 6.32 -3.49 -4.75
CA THR A 61 7.34 -3.48 -3.70
C THR A 61 8.53 -2.61 -4.07
N ALA A 62 9.35 -2.31 -3.09
CA ALA A 62 10.69 -1.77 -3.23
C ALA A 62 11.48 -2.09 -1.95
N SER A 63 12.81 -2.07 -2.00
CA SER A 63 13.62 -2.24 -0.80
C SER A 63 13.29 -1.21 0.27
N ALA A 64 13.49 -1.55 1.55
CA ALA A 64 13.21 -0.64 2.65
C ALA A 64 14.03 0.65 2.52
N GLU A 65 15.29 0.54 2.07
CA GLU A 65 16.20 1.65 1.85
C GLU A 65 15.68 2.61 0.75
N GLU A 66 15.18 2.07 -0.36
CA GLU A 66 14.65 2.90 -1.43
C GLU A 66 13.34 3.57 -1.01
N ARG A 67 12.47 2.86 -0.29
CA ARG A 67 11.25 3.46 0.29
C ARG A 67 11.59 4.56 1.30
N ALA A 68 12.62 4.39 2.10
CA ALA A 68 13.10 5.41 3.03
C ALA A 68 13.61 6.65 2.29
N ARG A 69 14.43 6.48 1.24
CA ARG A 69 14.89 7.60 0.41
C ARG A 69 13.72 8.38 -0.22
N ARG A 70 12.74 7.66 -0.78
CA ARG A 70 11.53 8.28 -1.35
C ARG A 70 10.73 9.05 -0.30
N ARG A 71 10.56 8.47 0.90
CA ARG A 71 9.81 9.09 2.00
C ARG A 71 10.52 10.34 2.53
N VAL A 72 11.83 10.32 2.71
CA VAL A 72 12.62 11.50 3.14
C VAL A 72 12.45 12.64 2.16
N ARG A 73 12.58 12.39 0.85
CA ARG A 73 12.35 13.42 -0.19
C ARG A 73 10.92 13.98 -0.10
N GLN A 74 9.92 13.10 -0.04
CA GLN A 74 8.52 13.51 0.06
C GLN A 74 8.22 14.34 1.33
N ASN A 75 8.84 13.97 2.45
CA ASN A 75 8.69 14.71 3.71
C ASN A 75 9.34 16.10 3.61
N ALA A 76 10.53 16.18 3.02
CA ALA A 76 11.22 17.46 2.77
C ALA A 76 10.38 18.39 1.86
N ASP A 77 9.86 17.86 0.76
CA ASP A 77 9.05 18.63 -0.19
C ASP A 77 7.74 19.15 0.42
N ARG A 78 7.17 18.39 1.35
CA ARG A 78 5.89 18.72 1.99
C ARG A 78 6.03 19.45 3.32
N GLY A 79 7.22 19.49 3.89
CA GLY A 79 7.46 20.02 5.25
C GLY A 79 6.74 19.23 6.35
N ILE A 80 6.53 17.91 6.15
CA ILE A 80 5.78 17.04 7.08
C ILE A 80 6.58 15.75 7.33
N GLY A 81 6.67 15.35 8.61
CA GLY A 81 7.36 14.12 9.01
C GLY A 81 8.87 14.29 9.16
N SER A 82 9.54 13.19 9.52
CA SER A 82 10.99 13.19 9.69
C SER A 82 11.72 13.21 8.34
N ILE A 83 12.82 13.94 8.28
CA ILE A 83 13.78 13.94 7.18
C ILE A 83 15.07 13.18 7.55
N ASP A 84 15.14 12.64 8.77
CA ASP A 84 16.21 11.73 9.16
C ASP A 84 16.02 10.37 8.50
N TYR A 85 17.00 9.99 7.69
CA TYR A 85 16.93 8.76 6.90
C TYR A 85 16.85 7.51 7.78
N GLN A 86 17.61 7.45 8.87
CA GLN A 86 17.65 6.28 9.73
C GLN A 86 16.34 6.12 10.50
N GLU A 87 15.80 7.21 11.03
CA GLU A 87 14.48 7.21 11.69
C GLU A 87 13.38 6.72 10.73
N VAL A 88 13.38 7.22 9.50
CA VAL A 88 12.39 6.82 8.50
C VAL A 88 12.56 5.36 8.07
N LEU A 89 13.80 4.88 7.94
CA LEU A 89 14.09 3.48 7.61
C LEU A 89 13.61 2.53 8.71
N ASP A 90 13.94 2.84 9.96
CA ASP A 90 13.54 2.02 11.12
C ASP A 90 12.01 1.96 11.28
N ASP A 91 11.33 3.08 11.04
CA ASP A 91 9.87 3.13 11.03
C ASP A 91 9.25 2.27 9.91
N ILE A 92 9.85 2.26 8.72
CA ILE A 92 9.41 1.43 7.60
C ILE A 92 9.56 -0.05 7.93
N ILE A 93 10.73 -0.47 8.41
CA ILE A 93 11.02 -1.87 8.77
C ILE A 93 10.06 -2.34 9.87
N ARG A 94 9.92 -1.58 10.93
CA ARG A 94 8.99 -1.88 12.04
C ARG A 94 7.55 -2.03 11.54
N ARG A 95 7.09 -1.17 10.66
CA ARG A 95 5.74 -1.23 10.11
C ARG A 95 5.55 -2.47 9.23
N ASP A 96 6.53 -2.81 8.41
CA ASP A 96 6.45 -4.02 7.57
C ASP A 96 6.39 -5.29 8.42
N GLU A 97 7.16 -5.36 9.50
CA GLU A 97 7.10 -6.46 10.47
C GLU A 97 5.71 -6.57 11.10
N LEU A 98 5.15 -5.45 11.59
CA LEU A 98 3.81 -5.42 12.15
C LEU A 98 2.73 -5.81 11.15
N ASP A 99 2.84 -5.31 9.91
CA ASP A 99 1.86 -5.60 8.86
C ASP A 99 1.95 -7.05 8.37
N SER A 100 3.13 -7.66 8.37
CA SER A 100 3.35 -9.05 7.92
C SER A 100 3.05 -10.09 9.01
N SER A 101 3.23 -9.74 10.28
CA SER A 101 3.02 -10.64 11.42
C SER A 101 1.59 -10.65 11.99
N ARG A 102 0.67 -9.88 11.40
CA ARG A 102 -0.72 -9.85 11.87
C ARG A 102 -1.41 -11.20 11.68
N ASP A 103 -2.18 -11.63 12.69
CA ASP A 103 -3.02 -12.83 12.60
C ASP A 103 -4.17 -12.64 11.59
N THR A 104 -4.67 -11.40 11.44
CA THR A 104 -5.76 -11.08 10.52
C THR A 104 -5.23 -10.24 9.36
N ALA A 105 -5.42 -10.73 8.14
CA ALA A 105 -5.04 -10.08 6.89
C ALA A 105 -3.56 -9.62 6.88
N PRO A 106 -2.60 -10.53 7.02
CA PRO A 106 -1.18 -10.18 6.94
C PRO A 106 -0.83 -9.60 5.58
N LEU A 107 0.19 -8.73 5.55
CA LEU A 107 0.73 -8.20 4.30
C LEU A 107 1.43 -9.32 3.52
N ARG A 108 0.76 -9.82 2.51
CA ARG A 108 1.30 -10.85 1.60
C ARG A 108 0.71 -10.70 0.19
N PRO A 109 1.44 -11.11 -0.85
CA PRO A 109 0.87 -11.16 -2.19
C PRO A 109 -0.24 -12.24 -2.26
N ALA A 110 -1.28 -12.01 -3.06
CA ALA A 110 -2.22 -13.05 -3.45
C ALA A 110 -1.55 -14.00 -4.47
N GLU A 111 -2.06 -15.23 -4.61
CA GLU A 111 -1.45 -16.26 -5.48
C GLU A 111 -1.37 -15.84 -6.96
N ASP A 112 -2.37 -15.09 -7.43
CA ASP A 112 -2.48 -14.62 -8.82
C ASP A 112 -1.94 -13.19 -9.02
N THR A 113 -1.15 -12.70 -8.09
CA THR A 113 -0.58 -11.35 -8.10
C THR A 113 0.69 -11.28 -8.94
N VAL A 114 0.81 -10.24 -9.75
CA VAL A 114 2.09 -9.88 -10.37
C VAL A 114 2.95 -9.13 -9.37
N LEU A 115 4.12 -9.66 -9.06
CA LEU A 115 5.12 -8.96 -8.25
C LEU A 115 5.84 -7.92 -9.11
N LEU A 116 5.84 -6.66 -8.67
CA LEU A 116 6.56 -5.58 -9.33
C LEU A 116 7.50 -4.90 -8.33
N ASP A 117 8.79 -5.22 -8.45
CA ASP A 117 9.83 -4.54 -7.68
C ASP A 117 10.23 -3.24 -8.36
N SER A 118 9.94 -2.13 -7.71
CA SER A 118 10.22 -0.79 -8.19
C SER A 118 11.50 -0.17 -7.62
N SER A 119 12.36 -0.96 -6.96
CA SER A 119 13.57 -0.43 -6.28
C SER A 119 14.48 0.37 -7.20
N SER A 120 14.59 -0.04 -8.47
CA SER A 120 15.42 0.62 -9.50
C SER A 120 14.63 1.32 -10.59
N MET A 121 13.30 1.44 -10.43
CA MET A 121 12.42 1.99 -11.47
C MET A 121 12.08 3.46 -11.21
N HIS A 122 11.98 4.23 -12.28
CA HIS A 122 11.35 5.54 -12.28
C HIS A 122 9.82 5.40 -12.23
N VAL A 123 9.13 6.45 -11.78
CA VAL A 123 7.67 6.42 -11.61
C VAL A 123 6.94 6.14 -12.94
N GLU A 124 7.46 6.66 -14.04
CA GLU A 124 6.90 6.46 -15.39
C GLU A 124 6.98 5.00 -15.83
N GLU A 125 8.07 4.29 -15.47
CA GLU A 125 8.25 2.87 -15.78
C GLU A 125 7.28 2.01 -14.96
N VAL A 126 7.07 2.35 -13.68
CA VAL A 126 6.06 1.69 -12.82
C VAL A 126 4.66 1.88 -13.40
N ILE A 127 4.30 3.11 -13.76
CA ILE A 127 3.00 3.42 -14.38
C ILE A 127 2.84 2.63 -15.70
N GLY A 128 3.85 2.66 -16.55
CA GLY A 128 3.85 1.93 -17.83
C GLY A 128 3.63 0.42 -17.63
N SER A 129 4.31 -0.17 -16.66
CA SER A 129 4.18 -1.60 -16.32
C SER A 129 2.77 -1.94 -15.84
N ILE A 130 2.21 -1.16 -14.91
CA ILE A 130 0.86 -1.39 -14.38
C ILE A 130 -0.20 -1.19 -15.49
N CYS A 131 -0.09 -0.15 -16.29
CA CYS A 131 -0.99 0.08 -17.43
C CYS A 131 -0.90 -1.03 -18.48
N GLY A 132 0.31 -1.55 -18.75
CA GLY A 132 0.52 -2.68 -19.64
C GLY A 132 -0.20 -3.95 -19.15
N LEU A 133 -0.05 -4.25 -17.85
CA LEU A 133 -0.75 -5.38 -17.21
C LEU A 133 -2.28 -5.21 -17.28
N ALA A 134 -2.78 -4.01 -16.99
CA ALA A 134 -4.21 -3.74 -17.04
C ALA A 134 -4.76 -3.96 -18.47
N ARG A 135 -4.10 -3.40 -19.50
CA ARG A 135 -4.51 -3.59 -20.90
C ARG A 135 -4.50 -5.06 -21.31
N ALA A 136 -3.47 -5.81 -20.91
CA ALA A 136 -3.35 -7.22 -21.27
C ALA A 136 -4.42 -8.10 -20.61
N ARG A 137 -4.85 -7.77 -19.40
CA ARG A 137 -5.83 -8.55 -18.64
C ARG A 137 -7.27 -8.18 -18.94
N MET A 138 -7.53 -6.91 -19.20
CA MET A 138 -8.87 -6.37 -19.45
C MET A 138 -9.21 -6.31 -20.95
N ALA A 139 -8.32 -6.77 -21.84
CA ALA A 139 -8.46 -6.70 -23.31
C ALA A 139 -8.76 -5.27 -23.82
N LEU A 140 -8.17 -4.27 -23.18
CA LEU A 140 -8.31 -2.86 -23.51
C LEU A 140 -7.33 -2.44 -24.61
#